data_fd60a396df4a6b1d00398785bcfc5923
#
_entry.id   fd60a396df4a6b1d00398785bcfc5923
#
_cell.length_a   1.000
_cell.length_b   1.000
_cell.length_c   1.000
_cell.angle_alpha   90.00
_cell.angle_beta   90.00
_cell.angle_gamma   90.00
#
_symmetry.space_group_name_H-M   'P 1'
#
loop_
_entity.id
_entity.type
_entity.pdbx_description
1 polymer ?
#
loop_
_entity_poly.entity_id
_entity_poly.type
_entity_poly.pdbx_seq_one_letter_code
_entity_poly.pdbx_strand_id
1 'polypeptide(L)'
;MTITKNILAALALITTNQAFSQQAATVSPDWQKSIVLLDITRNNHNFRVPWDKRAQSASKFGVVLEGKELITTAIGLANHTLIRIQKGGRGKWTNGKVLWIDYQANLAILGVEDDDFWNDLTPVKFADAKGLKENLQVIRWRGGNIEKRAAEFSRFTVADANFNQAPRIELKASSEIEGAGQAELMVSGDKVVGLVASKISGTCSVIPAPFITDVINLRKKNNYNGLGYFDFIWQPASNPAVTDYFKLEGEPRGVLVIKPGKKSPLKLHDIILEVNGFPIDIQGDYLDPDFGHVIMEYLACRHKWAGDSVSFKIWRDGSIKEIEFKLPKADFSDNLVTDRANDVEPTYLIVGGLVFVPLSAEFLSSWGGDWQRSAPFRLVFYNSQKAKKDQKSLVVLSLVLPDFYNIGYQQRSSQNIVIEKANGKMIATLEDLTKAIESPKDGFHVFEFKKGSTLKKIILDAEKLNEANQRIAKRYGISKLQKLK
;
A
#
# COMPACT_ATOMS: atom_id res chain seq x y z
N MET A 1 -47.35 16.72 -86.95
CA MET A 1 -47.18 18.22 -87.00
C MET A 1 -46.49 18.59 -85.68
N THR A 2 -45.19 18.62 -85.69
CA THR A 2 -44.30 19.75 -85.45
C THR A 2 -44.56 20.50 -84.16
N ILE A 3 -43.60 20.58 -83.27
CA ILE A 3 -42.53 21.59 -83.23
C ILE A 3 -41.57 21.23 -82.07
N THR A 4 -40.32 21.16 -82.43
CA THR A 4 -39.09 21.18 -81.59
C THR A 4 -38.95 22.47 -80.79
N LYS A 5 -38.50 22.41 -79.56
CA LYS A 5 -37.79 23.53 -78.91
C LYS A 5 -36.59 22.99 -78.08
N ASN A 6 -35.42 23.39 -78.52
CA ASN A 6 -34.13 23.24 -77.82
C ASN A 6 -34.12 24.12 -76.58
N ILE A 7 -33.61 23.52 -75.49
CA ILE A 7 -33.11 24.33 -74.39
C ILE A 7 -31.71 23.80 -74.04
N LEU A 8 -30.71 24.65 -74.32
CA LEU A 8 -29.34 24.56 -73.84
C LEU A 8 -29.34 24.72 -72.32
N ALA A 9 -28.87 23.70 -71.63
CA ALA A 9 -28.53 23.82 -70.21
C ALA A 9 -27.01 23.90 -70.08
N ALA A 10 -26.53 25.06 -69.66
CA ALA A 10 -25.11 25.28 -69.31
C ALA A 10 -24.76 24.54 -68.01
N LEU A 11 -23.82 23.58 -68.11
CA LEU A 11 -23.23 22.90 -66.93
C LEU A 11 -22.16 23.84 -66.34
N ALA A 12 -22.45 24.44 -65.19
CA ALA A 12 -21.45 25.14 -64.41
C ALA A 12 -20.73 24.05 -63.52
N LEU A 13 -19.48 23.76 -63.87
CA LEU A 13 -18.59 22.95 -63.00
C LEU A 13 -18.22 23.79 -61.78
N ILE A 14 -18.82 23.47 -60.65
CA ILE A 14 -18.35 23.91 -59.31
C ILE A 14 -17.27 22.93 -58.86
N THR A 15 -16.01 23.27 -59.01
CA THR A 15 -14.89 22.58 -58.40
C THR A 15 -14.84 22.97 -56.93
N THR A 16 -15.42 22.14 -56.06
CA THR A 16 -15.20 22.20 -54.62
C THR A 16 -13.80 21.65 -54.31
N ASN A 17 -12.85 22.56 -54.07
CA ASN A 17 -11.59 22.20 -53.41
C ASN A 17 -11.89 21.72 -51.99
N GLN A 18 -12.05 20.41 -51.80
CA GLN A 18 -11.92 19.81 -50.48
C GLN A 18 -10.42 19.82 -50.10
N ALA A 19 -10.04 20.79 -49.31
CA ALA A 19 -8.80 20.75 -48.57
C ALA A 19 -8.88 19.54 -47.60
N PHE A 20 -8.35 18.42 -48.03
CA PHE A 20 -8.00 17.35 -47.10
C PHE A 20 -6.94 17.91 -46.14
N SER A 21 -7.35 18.30 -44.93
CA SER A 21 -6.41 18.50 -43.86
C SER A 21 -5.76 17.12 -43.62
N GLN A 22 -4.54 16.96 -44.11
CA GLN A 22 -3.67 15.88 -43.67
C GLN A 22 -3.49 16.06 -42.17
N GLN A 23 -4.33 15.38 -41.38
CA GLN A 23 -4.06 15.12 -39.99
C GLN A 23 -2.73 14.36 -40.01
N ALA A 24 -1.67 15.01 -39.56
CA ALA A 24 -0.36 14.41 -39.43
C ALA A 24 -0.56 13.10 -38.65
N ALA A 25 -0.30 11.98 -39.30
CA ALA A 25 -0.35 10.71 -38.70
C ALA A 25 0.62 10.74 -37.51
N THR A 26 0.09 10.84 -36.29
CA THR A 26 0.89 10.76 -35.09
C THR A 26 1.49 9.36 -35.09
N VAL A 27 2.80 9.29 -35.32
CA VAL A 27 3.55 8.03 -35.26
C VAL A 27 3.33 7.48 -33.87
N SER A 28 2.62 6.36 -33.78
CA SER A 28 2.40 5.66 -32.50
C SER A 28 3.75 5.38 -31.87
N PRO A 29 3.96 5.69 -30.58
CA PRO A 29 5.22 5.44 -29.92
C PRO A 29 5.62 3.97 -30.06
N ASP A 30 6.88 3.73 -30.29
CA ASP A 30 7.44 2.37 -30.23
C ASP A 30 7.57 1.94 -28.77
N TRP A 31 6.46 1.46 -28.19
CA TRP A 31 6.39 1.02 -26.79
C TRP A 31 7.41 -0.09 -26.48
N GLN A 32 7.94 -0.78 -27.50
CA GLN A 32 8.99 -1.77 -27.32
C GLN A 32 10.28 -1.18 -26.75
N LYS A 33 10.55 0.10 -27.05
CA LYS A 33 11.71 0.83 -26.55
C LYS A 33 11.49 1.52 -25.19
N SER A 34 10.27 1.52 -24.71
CA SER A 34 9.89 2.23 -23.49
C SER A 34 9.52 1.33 -22.33
N ILE A 35 9.35 0.02 -22.57
CA ILE A 35 8.97 -0.96 -21.56
C ILE A 35 10.04 -2.05 -21.47
N VAL A 36 10.47 -2.35 -20.26
CA VAL A 36 11.37 -3.47 -19.96
C VAL A 36 10.68 -4.53 -19.12
N LEU A 37 11.13 -5.77 -19.23
CA LEU A 37 10.68 -6.88 -18.38
C LEU A 37 11.61 -6.98 -17.17
N LEU A 38 11.05 -7.12 -15.99
CA LEU A 38 11.75 -7.31 -14.72
C LEU A 38 11.50 -8.74 -14.23
N ASP A 39 12.55 -9.43 -13.81
CA ASP A 39 12.48 -10.69 -13.09
C ASP A 39 13.10 -10.48 -11.71
N ILE A 40 12.27 -10.66 -10.68
CA ILE A 40 12.61 -10.32 -9.30
C ILE A 40 12.61 -11.60 -8.47
N THR A 41 13.78 -11.96 -7.94
CA THR A 41 13.88 -13.02 -6.92
C THR A 41 13.85 -12.36 -5.55
N ARG A 42 13.00 -12.85 -4.65
CA ARG A 42 12.83 -12.33 -3.30
C ARG A 42 12.72 -13.44 -2.27
N ASN A 43 13.09 -13.16 -1.03
CA ASN A 43 12.80 -14.02 0.10
C ASN A 43 11.39 -13.74 0.62
N ASN A 44 10.54 -14.76 0.63
CA ASN A 44 9.25 -14.68 1.29
C ASN A 44 9.39 -15.26 2.70
N HIS A 45 9.34 -14.39 3.70
CA HIS A 45 9.45 -14.75 5.09
C HIS A 45 8.13 -15.28 5.64
N ASN A 46 8.21 -16.32 6.48
CA ASN A 46 7.05 -16.85 7.18
C ASN A 46 7.00 -16.26 8.60
N PHE A 47 6.11 -15.30 8.84
CA PHE A 47 6.00 -14.63 10.15
C PHE A 47 5.39 -15.50 11.26
N ARG A 48 4.83 -16.68 10.93
CA ARG A 48 4.38 -17.67 11.93
C ARG A 48 5.46 -18.69 12.28
N VAL A 49 6.35 -18.99 11.31
CA VAL A 49 7.49 -19.91 11.43
C VAL A 49 8.74 -19.12 11.02
N PRO A 50 9.22 -18.20 11.88
CA PRO A 50 10.08 -17.08 11.45
C PRO A 50 11.48 -17.46 10.99
N TRP A 51 11.95 -18.69 11.21
CA TRP A 51 13.19 -19.22 10.64
C TRP A 51 12.99 -19.82 9.24
N ASP A 52 11.74 -20.01 8.79
CA ASP A 52 11.42 -20.50 7.44
C ASP A 52 11.35 -19.33 6.45
N LYS A 53 12.10 -19.46 5.37
CA LYS A 53 12.06 -18.52 4.26
C LYS A 53 12.10 -19.26 2.94
N ARG A 54 11.37 -18.78 1.95
CA ARG A 54 11.29 -19.37 0.63
C ARG A 54 11.64 -18.35 -0.43
N ALA A 55 12.54 -18.72 -1.34
CA ALA A 55 12.77 -17.93 -2.53
C ALA A 55 11.53 -17.98 -3.43
N GLN A 56 11.14 -16.84 -3.94
CA GLN A 56 10.02 -16.68 -4.87
C GLN A 56 10.42 -15.71 -5.97
N SER A 57 10.11 -16.05 -7.21
CA SER A 57 10.30 -15.15 -8.35
C SER A 57 8.97 -14.54 -8.78
N ALA A 58 9.04 -13.31 -9.25
CA ALA A 58 7.91 -12.58 -9.81
C ALA A 58 8.38 -11.78 -11.03
N SER A 59 7.56 -11.78 -12.10
CA SER A 59 7.78 -10.93 -13.25
C SER A 59 7.00 -9.64 -13.10
N LYS A 60 7.63 -8.51 -13.45
CA LYS A 60 7.04 -7.19 -13.45
C LYS A 60 7.47 -6.42 -14.70
N PHE A 61 6.93 -5.21 -14.86
CA PHE A 61 7.32 -4.30 -15.93
C PHE A 61 7.98 -3.06 -15.34
N GLY A 62 8.97 -2.55 -16.07
CA GLY A 62 9.59 -1.27 -15.81
C GLY A 62 9.39 -0.34 -16.99
N VAL A 63 9.29 0.94 -16.73
CA VAL A 63 9.02 1.99 -17.71
C VAL A 63 10.21 2.92 -17.75
N VAL A 64 10.71 3.20 -18.94
CA VAL A 64 11.91 4.03 -19.15
C VAL A 64 11.58 5.49 -18.86
N LEU A 65 12.38 6.11 -17.99
CA LEU A 65 12.37 7.53 -17.67
C LEU A 65 13.60 8.23 -18.23
N GLU A 66 13.54 9.55 -18.30
CA GLU A 66 14.72 10.38 -18.56
C GLU A 66 15.77 10.22 -17.44
N GLY A 67 17.05 10.27 -17.79
CA GLY A 67 18.14 10.18 -16.82
C GLY A 67 18.62 8.77 -16.52
N LYS A 68 18.40 7.81 -17.43
CA LYS A 68 18.80 6.40 -17.26
C LYS A 68 18.17 5.76 -16.01
N GLU A 69 16.89 5.94 -15.86
CA GLU A 69 16.08 5.40 -14.76
C GLU A 69 14.89 4.60 -15.30
N LEU A 70 14.43 3.63 -14.51
CA LEU A 70 13.21 2.87 -14.77
C LEU A 70 12.26 3.06 -13.61
N ILE A 71 10.98 3.32 -13.87
CA ILE A 71 9.94 3.33 -12.85
C ILE A 71 9.13 2.04 -12.89
N THR A 72 8.76 1.54 -11.72
CA THR A 72 7.85 0.42 -11.53
C THR A 72 7.06 0.58 -10.23
N THR A 73 6.12 -0.33 -9.96
CA THR A 73 5.43 -0.34 -8.65
C THR A 73 6.29 -1.01 -7.59
N ALA A 74 6.28 -0.49 -6.35
CA ALA A 74 7.07 -1.00 -5.22
C ALA A 74 6.58 -2.38 -4.73
N ILE A 75 5.28 -2.68 -4.86
CA ILE A 75 4.72 -3.99 -4.49
C ILE A 75 5.44 -5.10 -5.28
N GLY A 76 5.94 -6.10 -4.55
CA GLY A 76 6.68 -7.22 -5.12
C GLY A 76 8.20 -7.01 -5.19
N LEU A 77 8.72 -5.82 -4.83
CA LEU A 77 10.16 -5.57 -4.67
C LEU A 77 10.65 -5.83 -3.26
N ALA A 78 9.76 -5.85 -2.27
CA ALA A 78 10.17 -6.09 -0.88
C ALA A 78 10.91 -7.43 -0.73
N ASN A 79 11.97 -7.41 0.08
CA ASN A 79 12.87 -8.54 0.34
C ASN A 79 13.53 -9.13 -0.92
N HIS A 80 13.71 -8.34 -1.98
CA HIS A 80 14.42 -8.79 -3.18
C HIS A 80 15.87 -9.15 -2.88
N THR A 81 16.34 -10.20 -3.53
CA THR A 81 17.74 -10.65 -3.50
C THR A 81 18.42 -10.51 -4.85
N LEU A 82 17.62 -10.44 -5.91
CA LEU A 82 18.10 -10.25 -7.28
C LEU A 82 17.02 -9.56 -8.10
N ILE A 83 17.41 -8.58 -8.89
CA ILE A 83 16.59 -7.94 -9.92
C ILE A 83 17.31 -8.09 -11.23
N ARG A 84 16.69 -8.75 -12.21
CA ARG A 84 17.18 -8.85 -13.59
C ARG A 84 16.24 -8.10 -14.52
N ILE A 85 16.80 -7.41 -15.49
CA ILE A 85 16.08 -6.54 -16.42
C ILE A 85 16.38 -6.96 -17.85
N GLN A 86 15.35 -7.06 -18.69
CA GLN A 86 15.47 -7.46 -20.08
C GLN A 86 14.80 -6.43 -20.99
N LYS A 87 15.52 -5.98 -22.02
CA LYS A 87 14.98 -5.16 -23.12
C LYS A 87 14.25 -6.03 -24.12
N GLY A 88 13.25 -5.47 -24.82
CA GLY A 88 12.60 -6.12 -25.94
C GLY A 88 11.85 -7.41 -25.62
N GLY A 89 11.63 -7.72 -24.34
CA GLY A 89 10.92 -8.93 -23.91
C GLY A 89 11.63 -10.25 -24.27
N ARG A 90 12.83 -10.21 -24.81
CA ARG A 90 13.70 -11.35 -25.17
C ARG A 90 15.18 -10.91 -25.12
N GLY A 91 16.08 -11.90 -25.10
CA GLY A 91 17.53 -11.64 -25.18
C GLY A 91 18.22 -11.61 -23.80
N LYS A 92 19.29 -10.81 -23.72
CA LYS A 92 20.17 -10.76 -22.54
C LYS A 92 19.45 -10.16 -21.32
N TRP A 93 19.66 -10.77 -20.17
CA TRP A 93 19.30 -10.23 -18.87
C TRP A 93 20.45 -9.41 -18.29
N THR A 94 20.17 -8.25 -17.76
CA THR A 94 21.13 -7.35 -17.10
C THR A 94 20.69 -7.14 -15.66
N ASN A 95 21.65 -7.03 -14.74
CA ASN A 95 21.35 -6.80 -13.33
C ASN A 95 20.85 -5.36 -13.12
N GLY A 96 19.77 -5.24 -12.36
CA GLY A 96 19.24 -3.98 -11.91
C GLY A 96 19.44 -3.77 -10.42
N LYS A 97 19.38 -2.50 -9.99
CA LYS A 97 19.41 -2.12 -8.58
C LYS A 97 18.29 -1.13 -8.26
N VAL A 98 17.79 -1.19 -7.03
CA VAL A 98 16.84 -0.18 -6.53
C VAL A 98 17.61 1.09 -6.20
N LEU A 99 17.26 2.20 -6.86
CA LEU A 99 17.81 3.52 -6.59
C LEU A 99 16.98 4.26 -5.55
N TRP A 100 15.66 4.03 -5.57
CA TRP A 100 14.71 4.63 -4.65
C TRP A 100 13.42 3.80 -4.60
N ILE A 101 12.79 3.74 -3.44
CA ILE A 101 11.52 3.05 -3.24
C ILE A 101 10.69 3.74 -2.16
N ASP A 102 9.39 3.86 -2.41
CA ASP A 102 8.39 4.24 -1.42
C ASP A 102 7.20 3.27 -1.51
N TYR A 103 7.01 2.49 -0.47
CA TYR A 103 5.95 1.49 -0.40
C TYR A 103 4.57 2.10 -0.22
N GLN A 104 4.47 3.28 0.42
CA GLN A 104 3.19 3.99 0.58
C GLN A 104 2.74 4.64 -0.74
N ALA A 105 3.65 5.24 -1.48
CA ALA A 105 3.38 5.71 -2.85
C ALA A 105 3.20 4.54 -3.84
N ASN A 106 3.65 3.35 -3.47
CA ASN A 106 3.75 2.17 -4.32
C ASN A 106 4.56 2.44 -5.61
N LEU A 107 5.66 3.16 -5.48
CA LEU A 107 6.56 3.50 -6.59
C LEU A 107 8.00 3.13 -6.24
N ALA A 108 8.75 2.68 -7.24
CA ALA A 108 10.18 2.41 -7.13
C ALA A 108 10.90 2.85 -8.40
N ILE A 109 12.12 3.35 -8.23
CA ILE A 109 13.05 3.70 -9.30
C ILE A 109 14.20 2.69 -9.29
N LEU A 110 14.44 2.10 -10.45
CA LEU A 110 15.53 1.16 -10.67
C LEU A 110 16.56 1.78 -11.60
N GLY A 111 17.81 1.35 -11.46
CA GLY A 111 18.91 1.67 -12.33
C GLY A 111 19.60 0.41 -12.86
N VAL A 112 20.33 0.59 -13.94
CA VAL A 112 21.23 -0.40 -14.54
C VAL A 112 22.59 0.23 -14.71
N GLU A 113 23.66 -0.46 -14.29
CA GLU A 113 25.02 0.08 -14.34
C GLU A 113 25.65 -0.01 -15.74
N ASP A 114 25.18 -0.94 -16.55
CA ASP A 114 25.64 -1.14 -17.93
C ASP A 114 25.11 0.01 -18.81
N ASP A 115 25.97 0.89 -19.25
CA ASP A 115 25.61 2.04 -20.10
C ASP A 115 25.03 1.61 -21.44
N ASP A 116 25.48 0.50 -22.01
CA ASP A 116 24.96 -0.03 -23.28
C ASP A 116 23.51 -0.53 -23.15
N PHE A 117 23.09 -0.83 -21.94
CA PHE A 117 21.68 -1.17 -21.70
C PHE A 117 20.72 -0.07 -22.15
N TRP A 118 21.10 1.20 -22.02
CA TRP A 118 20.25 2.34 -22.29
C TRP A 118 20.17 2.70 -23.78
N ASN A 119 21.06 2.15 -24.59
CA ASN A 119 21.01 2.35 -26.03
C ASN A 119 19.69 1.83 -26.59
N ASP A 120 19.09 2.58 -27.53
CA ASP A 120 17.81 2.30 -28.18
C ASP A 120 16.56 2.34 -27.26
N LEU A 121 16.69 2.69 -25.98
CA LEU A 121 15.55 2.92 -25.10
C LEU A 121 15.05 4.38 -25.24
N THR A 122 13.73 4.53 -25.18
CA THR A 122 13.06 5.83 -25.31
C THR A 122 12.24 6.13 -24.06
N PRO A 123 12.51 7.23 -23.36
CA PRO A 123 11.72 7.67 -22.21
C PRO A 123 10.26 7.95 -22.59
N VAL A 124 9.35 7.62 -21.68
CA VAL A 124 7.91 7.88 -21.85
C VAL A 124 7.55 9.32 -21.55
N LYS A 125 6.41 9.77 -22.10
CA LYS A 125 5.73 11.00 -21.72
C LYS A 125 4.51 10.65 -20.87
N PHE A 126 4.33 11.36 -19.76
CA PHE A 126 3.16 11.19 -18.90
C PHE A 126 2.01 12.10 -19.34
N ALA A 127 0.78 11.63 -19.18
CA ALA A 127 -0.43 12.41 -19.38
C ALA A 127 -0.65 13.37 -18.20
N ASP A 128 -1.27 14.51 -18.49
CA ASP A 128 -1.85 15.40 -17.49
C ASP A 128 -3.22 14.88 -17.01
N ALA A 129 -3.85 15.56 -16.04
CA ALA A 129 -5.11 15.13 -15.46
C ALA A 129 -6.26 15.06 -16.49
N LYS A 130 -6.22 15.89 -17.54
CA LYS A 130 -7.26 15.91 -18.60
C LYS A 130 -7.19 14.70 -19.53
N GLY A 131 -6.00 14.12 -19.72
CA GLY A 131 -5.77 12.99 -20.63
C GLY A 131 -6.01 11.60 -20.02
N LEU A 132 -6.63 11.50 -18.83
CA LEU A 132 -6.71 10.24 -18.08
C LEU A 132 -7.92 9.36 -18.38
N LYS A 133 -8.89 9.81 -19.18
CA LYS A 133 -10.21 9.15 -19.25
C LYS A 133 -10.53 8.51 -20.60
N GLU A 134 -9.84 8.87 -21.66
CA GLU A 134 -10.24 8.54 -23.03
C GLU A 134 -9.24 7.59 -23.71
N ASN A 135 -9.77 6.71 -24.56
CA ASN A 135 -8.97 5.82 -25.43
C ASN A 135 -7.90 5.03 -24.68
N LEU A 136 -8.27 4.48 -23.50
CA LEU A 136 -7.34 3.78 -22.64
C LEU A 136 -6.96 2.42 -23.20
N GLN A 137 -5.68 2.08 -23.09
CA GLN A 137 -5.15 0.75 -23.39
C GLN A 137 -4.17 0.32 -22.29
N VAL A 138 -4.14 -0.96 -21.96
CA VAL A 138 -3.10 -1.58 -21.14
C VAL A 138 -2.08 -2.23 -22.06
N ILE A 139 -0.80 -1.95 -21.83
CA ILE A 139 0.32 -2.42 -22.65
C ILE A 139 1.35 -3.14 -21.78
N ARG A 140 1.82 -4.31 -22.26
CA ARG A 140 2.90 -5.08 -21.62
C ARG A 140 3.64 -5.98 -22.61
N TRP A 141 4.78 -6.53 -22.18
CA TRP A 141 5.42 -7.65 -22.83
C TRP A 141 4.72 -8.97 -22.48
N ARG A 142 4.44 -9.80 -23.49
CA ARG A 142 3.97 -11.18 -23.33
C ARG A 142 4.56 -12.07 -24.40
N GLY A 143 5.32 -13.11 -23.99
CA GLY A 143 5.93 -14.05 -24.93
C GLY A 143 6.88 -13.41 -25.96
N GLY A 144 7.53 -12.27 -25.59
CA GLY A 144 8.45 -11.53 -26.48
C GLY A 144 7.76 -10.63 -27.51
N ASN A 145 6.48 -10.34 -27.32
CA ASN A 145 5.71 -9.39 -28.12
C ASN A 145 5.00 -8.37 -27.24
N ILE A 146 4.67 -7.21 -27.78
CA ILE A 146 3.82 -6.24 -27.09
C ILE A 146 2.37 -6.69 -27.19
N GLU A 147 1.77 -6.98 -26.06
CA GLU A 147 0.32 -7.18 -25.92
C GLU A 147 -0.33 -5.85 -25.58
N LYS A 148 -1.41 -5.50 -26.31
CA LYS A 148 -2.25 -4.32 -26.09
C LYS A 148 -3.69 -4.77 -25.89
N ARG A 149 -4.36 -4.24 -24.87
CA ARG A 149 -5.79 -4.47 -24.62
C ARG A 149 -6.48 -3.16 -24.31
N ALA A 150 -7.67 -2.97 -24.84
CA ALA A 150 -8.51 -1.84 -24.50
C ALA A 150 -8.84 -1.84 -23.01
N ALA A 151 -9.04 -0.63 -22.50
CA ALA A 151 -9.53 -0.41 -21.15
C ALA A 151 -10.55 0.74 -21.16
N GLU A 152 -11.55 0.64 -20.27
CA GLU A 152 -12.59 1.64 -20.13
C GLU A 152 -12.47 2.32 -18.77
N PHE A 153 -12.43 3.65 -18.77
CA PHE A 153 -12.44 4.42 -17.53
C PHE A 153 -13.73 4.16 -16.75
N SER A 154 -13.60 3.90 -15.46
CA SER A 154 -14.73 3.71 -14.56
C SER A 154 -14.90 4.92 -13.64
N ARG A 155 -13.91 5.19 -12.79
CA ARG A 155 -13.91 6.31 -11.84
C ARG A 155 -12.53 6.58 -11.29
N PHE A 156 -12.40 7.72 -10.61
CA PHE A 156 -11.32 7.91 -9.63
C PHE A 156 -11.78 7.45 -8.25
N THR A 157 -10.84 7.04 -7.42
CA THR A 157 -11.07 6.69 -6.03
C THR A 157 -9.79 6.96 -5.24
N VAL A 158 -9.86 6.87 -3.94
CA VAL A 158 -8.68 6.98 -3.08
C VAL A 158 -8.36 5.59 -2.53
N ALA A 159 -7.07 5.23 -2.52
CA ALA A 159 -6.62 3.99 -1.89
C ALA A 159 -7.13 3.95 -0.44
N ASP A 160 -7.58 2.78 0.00
CA ASP A 160 -8.28 2.62 1.28
C ASP A 160 -7.36 2.94 2.45
N ALA A 161 -7.53 4.13 3.02
CA ALA A 161 -6.80 4.62 4.19
C ALA A 161 -7.13 3.84 5.48
N ASN A 162 -8.20 3.03 5.49
CA ASN A 162 -8.60 2.26 6.68
C ASN A 162 -7.61 1.15 7.07
N PHE A 163 -6.65 0.82 6.21
CA PHE A 163 -5.72 -0.29 6.41
C PHE A 163 -4.26 0.15 6.51
N ASN A 164 -3.99 1.29 7.16
CA ASN A 164 -2.64 1.80 7.32
C ASN A 164 -1.93 2.01 5.96
N GLN A 165 -2.68 2.51 4.98
CA GLN A 165 -2.15 2.94 3.69
C GLN A 165 -2.31 4.45 3.55
N ALA A 166 -1.33 5.10 2.93
CA ALA A 166 -1.47 6.52 2.61
C ALA A 166 -2.60 6.73 1.59
N PRO A 167 -3.44 7.77 1.79
CA PRO A 167 -4.53 8.06 0.89
C PRO A 167 -3.98 8.65 -0.42
N ARG A 168 -3.84 7.85 -1.45
CA ARG A 168 -3.45 8.31 -2.78
C ARG A 168 -4.57 8.11 -3.77
N ILE A 169 -4.64 8.99 -4.76
CA ILE A 169 -5.59 8.85 -5.86
C ILE A 169 -5.29 7.59 -6.68
N GLU A 170 -6.33 6.90 -7.10
CA GLU A 170 -6.28 5.77 -8.02
C GLU A 170 -7.31 5.95 -9.14
N LEU A 171 -6.92 5.63 -10.34
CA LEU A 171 -7.83 5.48 -11.47
C LEU A 171 -8.31 4.02 -11.52
N LYS A 172 -9.61 3.81 -11.61
CA LYS A 172 -10.21 2.49 -11.86
C LYS A 172 -10.65 2.40 -13.32
N ALA A 173 -10.22 1.32 -13.98
CA ALA A 173 -10.59 1.04 -15.36
C ALA A 173 -10.87 -0.46 -15.52
N SER A 174 -11.87 -0.80 -16.32
CA SER A 174 -12.14 -2.19 -16.72
C SER A 174 -11.25 -2.58 -17.89
N SER A 175 -10.76 -3.82 -17.91
CA SER A 175 -10.01 -4.38 -19.03
C SER A 175 -10.03 -5.91 -18.96
N GLU A 176 -10.04 -6.56 -20.11
CA GLU A 176 -9.97 -8.02 -20.24
C GLU A 176 -8.53 -8.57 -20.17
N ILE A 177 -7.51 -7.71 -20.01
CA ILE A 177 -6.12 -8.18 -19.91
C ILE A 177 -5.96 -9.11 -18.69
N GLU A 178 -5.57 -10.35 -18.93
CA GLU A 178 -5.43 -11.34 -17.87
C GLU A 178 -4.17 -11.14 -17.03
N GLY A 179 -4.27 -11.35 -15.71
CA GLY A 179 -3.12 -11.36 -14.79
C GLY A 179 -2.36 -10.03 -14.74
N ALA A 180 -3.02 -8.90 -15.03
CA ALA A 180 -2.41 -7.57 -14.88
C ALA A 180 -2.31 -7.17 -13.40
N GLY A 181 -1.46 -6.17 -13.12
CA GLY A 181 -1.16 -5.67 -11.77
C GLY A 181 0.32 -5.74 -11.43
N GLN A 182 1.16 -5.83 -12.45
CA GLN A 182 2.61 -5.95 -12.31
C GLN A 182 3.34 -4.72 -12.92
N ALA A 183 2.75 -3.54 -12.78
CA ALA A 183 3.22 -2.29 -13.36
C ALA A 183 3.13 -2.21 -14.89
N GLU A 184 2.13 -2.86 -15.50
CA GLU A 184 1.80 -2.63 -16.91
C GLU A 184 1.49 -1.15 -17.13
N LEU A 185 1.80 -0.65 -18.32
CA LEU A 185 1.43 0.71 -18.69
C LEU A 185 -0.05 0.78 -19.04
N MET A 186 -0.74 1.75 -18.45
CA MET A 186 -1.97 2.26 -19.01
C MET A 186 -1.65 3.51 -19.83
N VAL A 187 -2.10 3.54 -21.08
CA VAL A 187 -1.78 4.62 -22.02
C VAL A 187 -3.02 5.18 -22.68
N SER A 188 -2.94 6.43 -23.14
CA SER A 188 -3.88 7.08 -24.05
C SER A 188 -3.08 7.76 -25.16
N GLY A 189 -3.26 7.32 -26.39
CA GLY A 189 -2.46 7.79 -27.51
C GLY A 189 -0.96 7.53 -27.32
N ASP A 190 -0.16 8.60 -27.27
CA ASP A 190 1.29 8.57 -27.09
C ASP A 190 1.76 8.82 -25.65
N LYS A 191 0.83 8.95 -24.70
CA LYS A 191 1.12 9.29 -23.30
C LYS A 191 0.78 8.17 -22.35
N VAL A 192 1.58 8.03 -21.30
CA VAL A 192 1.32 7.13 -20.17
C VAL A 192 0.32 7.79 -19.22
N VAL A 193 -0.81 7.14 -19.03
CA VAL A 193 -1.88 7.53 -18.08
C VAL A 193 -1.57 7.09 -16.67
N GLY A 194 -0.81 6.00 -16.52
CA GLY A 194 -0.39 5.49 -15.22
C GLY A 194 0.15 4.08 -15.26
N LEU A 195 0.45 3.54 -14.08
CA LEU A 195 0.93 2.17 -13.87
C LEU A 195 -0.15 1.31 -13.21
N VAL A 196 -0.44 0.15 -13.78
CA VAL A 196 -1.40 -0.79 -13.23
C VAL A 196 -0.81 -1.45 -11.98
N ALA A 197 -1.35 -1.13 -10.82
CA ALA A 197 -0.86 -1.61 -9.52
C ALA A 197 -1.51 -2.94 -9.10
N SER A 198 -2.76 -3.17 -9.51
CA SER A 198 -3.49 -4.42 -9.25
C SER A 198 -4.64 -4.58 -10.23
N LYS A 199 -5.13 -5.83 -10.38
CA LYS A 199 -6.37 -6.14 -11.09
C LYS A 199 -7.18 -7.14 -10.29
N ILE A 200 -8.43 -6.80 -10.00
CA ILE A 200 -9.36 -7.65 -9.26
C ILE A 200 -10.70 -7.63 -9.99
N SER A 201 -11.24 -8.82 -10.27
CA SER A 201 -12.57 -8.98 -10.93
C SER A 201 -12.76 -8.09 -12.17
N GLY A 202 -11.76 -8.07 -13.06
CA GLY A 202 -11.81 -7.29 -14.30
C GLY A 202 -11.40 -5.82 -14.16
N THR A 203 -11.37 -5.27 -12.94
CA THR A 203 -11.03 -3.86 -12.69
C THR A 203 -9.56 -3.68 -12.36
N CYS A 204 -8.87 -2.86 -13.12
CA CYS A 204 -7.52 -2.40 -12.88
C CYS A 204 -7.53 -1.21 -11.91
N SER A 205 -6.65 -1.25 -10.90
CA SER A 205 -6.28 -0.11 -10.08
C SER A 205 -4.98 0.48 -10.62
N VAL A 206 -5.01 1.73 -10.98
CA VAL A 206 -3.90 2.40 -11.68
C VAL A 206 -3.41 3.58 -10.84
N ILE A 207 -2.10 3.68 -10.66
CA ILE A 207 -1.46 4.86 -10.09
C ILE A 207 -1.39 5.91 -11.21
N PRO A 208 -2.11 7.03 -11.12
CA PRO A 208 -2.25 7.95 -12.24
C PRO A 208 -0.98 8.80 -12.47
N ALA A 209 -0.76 9.15 -13.72
CA ALA A 209 0.41 9.88 -14.19
C ALA A 209 0.69 11.20 -13.46
N PRO A 210 -0.30 12.06 -13.12
CA PRO A 210 -0.03 13.28 -12.36
C PRO A 210 0.63 13.00 -11.01
N PHE A 211 0.13 12.01 -10.24
CA PHE A 211 0.73 11.63 -8.97
C PHE A 211 2.16 11.09 -9.16
N ILE A 212 2.39 10.25 -10.18
CA ILE A 212 3.73 9.73 -10.51
C ILE A 212 4.68 10.88 -10.82
N THR A 213 4.24 11.84 -11.62
CA THR A 213 5.04 13.01 -12.05
C THR A 213 5.43 13.88 -10.87
N ASP A 214 4.49 14.15 -9.95
CA ASP A 214 4.75 14.92 -8.73
C ASP A 214 5.82 14.25 -7.86
N VAL A 215 5.68 12.94 -7.61
CA VAL A 215 6.66 12.16 -6.83
C VAL A 215 8.05 12.20 -7.48
N ILE A 216 8.15 11.97 -8.80
CA ILE A 216 9.43 12.00 -9.54
C ILE A 216 10.07 13.39 -9.44
N ASN A 217 9.31 14.46 -9.66
CA ASN A 217 9.81 15.81 -9.63
C ASN A 217 10.33 16.22 -8.25
N LEU A 218 9.61 15.86 -7.20
CA LEU A 218 10.04 16.15 -5.82
C LEU A 218 11.26 15.33 -5.42
N ARG A 219 11.32 14.05 -5.82
CA ARG A 219 12.50 13.21 -5.61
C ARG A 219 13.74 13.80 -6.27
N LYS A 220 13.64 14.21 -7.54
CA LYS A 220 14.75 14.85 -8.27
C LYS A 220 15.25 16.12 -7.60
N LYS A 221 14.37 16.85 -6.91
CA LYS A 221 14.70 18.07 -6.14
C LYS A 221 15.14 17.79 -4.70
N ASN A 222 15.21 16.53 -4.27
CA ASN A 222 15.45 16.12 -2.87
C ASN A 222 14.43 16.69 -1.87
N ASN A 223 13.20 16.96 -2.31
CA ASN A 223 12.12 17.54 -1.51
C ASN A 223 10.99 16.56 -1.22
N TYR A 224 11.15 15.28 -1.55
CA TYR A 224 10.16 14.25 -1.26
C TYR A 224 10.32 13.73 0.17
N ASN A 225 9.35 14.06 1.03
CA ASN A 225 9.34 13.69 2.46
C ASN A 225 8.47 12.46 2.77
N GLY A 226 7.86 11.85 1.73
CA GLY A 226 6.86 10.80 1.86
C GLY A 226 5.44 11.35 1.88
N LEU A 227 4.47 10.44 1.83
CA LEU A 227 3.06 10.81 1.84
C LEU A 227 2.60 11.26 3.23
N GLY A 228 1.71 12.25 3.24
CA GLY A 228 0.99 12.68 4.43
C GLY A 228 -0.29 11.85 4.65
N TYR A 229 -0.87 11.94 5.83
CA TYR A 229 -2.18 11.37 6.11
C TYR A 229 -2.87 12.12 7.25
N PHE A 230 -4.19 11.92 7.39
CA PHE A 230 -4.96 12.40 8.53
C PHE A 230 -4.96 11.34 9.63
N ASP A 231 -4.38 11.64 10.79
CA ASP A 231 -4.23 10.69 11.90
C ASP A 231 -5.43 10.67 12.86
N PHE A 232 -6.63 10.92 12.34
CA PHE A 232 -7.87 10.87 13.10
C PHE A 232 -8.91 9.96 12.43
N ILE A 233 -9.92 9.54 13.17
CA ILE A 233 -11.06 8.77 12.66
C ILE A 233 -12.30 9.64 12.77
N TRP A 234 -13.11 9.61 11.73
CA TRP A 234 -14.37 10.32 11.62
C TRP A 234 -15.51 9.40 11.21
N GLN A 235 -16.71 9.89 11.32
CA GLN A 235 -17.91 9.24 10.80
C GLN A 235 -18.75 10.23 9.99
N PRO A 236 -19.56 9.75 9.02
CA PRO A 236 -20.54 10.57 8.30
C PRO A 236 -21.49 11.31 9.24
N ALA A 237 -21.81 12.56 8.92
CA ALA A 237 -22.82 13.35 9.63
C ALA A 237 -24.19 13.28 8.94
N SER A 238 -24.51 12.13 8.31
CA SER A 238 -25.73 11.93 7.52
C SER A 238 -27.02 11.94 8.37
N ASN A 239 -26.91 11.71 9.68
CA ASN A 239 -28.08 11.78 10.57
C ASN A 239 -28.28 13.22 11.05
N PRO A 240 -29.38 13.90 10.69
CA PRO A 240 -29.68 15.27 11.11
C PRO A 240 -29.59 15.49 12.63
N ALA A 241 -29.98 14.48 13.43
CA ALA A 241 -29.87 14.56 14.88
C ALA A 241 -28.42 14.79 15.38
N VAL A 242 -27.40 14.44 14.60
CA VAL A 242 -26.00 14.73 14.95
C VAL A 242 -25.71 16.22 14.87
N THR A 243 -26.07 16.87 13.75
CA THR A 243 -25.90 18.32 13.57
C THR A 243 -26.75 19.11 14.58
N ASP A 244 -27.97 18.69 14.83
CA ASP A 244 -28.87 19.29 15.81
C ASP A 244 -28.32 19.19 17.24
N TYR A 245 -27.81 18.00 17.63
CA TYR A 245 -27.20 17.78 18.93
C TYR A 245 -25.99 18.71 19.17
N PHE A 246 -25.16 18.90 18.15
CA PHE A 246 -24.02 19.81 18.21
C PHE A 246 -24.36 21.26 17.84
N LYS A 247 -25.65 21.57 17.65
CA LYS A 247 -26.16 22.92 17.35
C LYS A 247 -25.53 23.55 16.09
N LEU A 248 -25.22 22.73 15.10
CA LEU A 248 -24.79 23.20 13.77
C LEU A 248 -26.05 23.55 12.96
N GLU A 249 -26.35 24.82 12.85
CA GLU A 249 -27.53 25.30 12.13
C GLU A 249 -27.43 25.09 10.62
N GLY A 250 -28.59 24.91 9.96
CA GLY A 250 -28.72 24.71 8.53
C GLY A 250 -28.68 23.25 8.12
N GLU A 251 -28.54 23.02 6.81
CA GLU A 251 -28.50 21.65 6.27
C GLU A 251 -27.31 20.85 6.80
N PRO A 252 -27.47 19.54 7.03
CA PRO A 252 -26.40 18.65 7.46
C PRO A 252 -25.21 18.72 6.50
N ARG A 253 -24.00 18.91 7.02
CA ARG A 253 -22.77 19.02 6.27
C ARG A 253 -21.57 18.61 7.12
N GLY A 254 -20.51 18.21 6.44
CA GLY A 254 -19.27 17.81 7.10
C GLY A 254 -19.29 16.44 7.74
N VAL A 255 -18.24 16.10 8.46
CA VAL A 255 -18.03 14.81 9.12
C VAL A 255 -17.64 14.99 10.56
N LEU A 256 -18.07 14.07 11.43
CA LEU A 256 -17.84 14.12 12.87
C LEU A 256 -16.56 13.38 13.25
N VAL A 257 -15.62 14.03 13.93
CA VAL A 257 -14.43 13.42 14.50
C VAL A 257 -14.81 12.55 15.70
N ILE A 258 -14.61 11.24 15.59
CA ILE A 258 -14.91 10.26 16.65
C ILE A 258 -13.68 9.75 17.40
N LYS A 259 -12.48 9.95 16.83
CA LYS A 259 -11.22 9.61 17.48
C LYS A 259 -10.12 10.54 16.95
N PRO A 260 -9.75 11.58 17.70
CA PRO A 260 -8.63 12.43 17.32
C PRO A 260 -7.31 11.65 17.41
N GLY A 261 -6.37 11.94 16.50
CA GLY A 261 -5.02 11.40 16.53
C GLY A 261 -4.12 12.11 17.52
N LYS A 262 -2.99 11.51 17.85
CA LYS A 262 -2.01 12.10 18.78
C LYS A 262 -1.36 13.38 18.25
N LYS A 263 -1.21 13.47 16.93
CA LYS A 263 -0.57 14.59 16.23
C LYS A 263 -1.59 15.60 15.71
N SER A 264 -2.89 15.25 15.76
CA SER A 264 -3.97 16.08 15.28
C SER A 264 -4.36 17.19 16.27
N PRO A 265 -4.59 18.43 15.82
CA PRO A 265 -5.15 19.52 16.65
C PRO A 265 -6.68 19.39 16.80
N LEU A 266 -7.30 18.44 16.10
CA LEU A 266 -8.73 18.16 16.19
C LEU A 266 -9.06 17.53 17.54
N LYS A 267 -10.30 17.73 17.98
CA LYS A 267 -10.84 17.18 19.23
C LYS A 267 -11.98 16.21 18.90
N LEU A 268 -12.30 15.36 19.88
CA LEU A 268 -13.50 14.54 19.83
C LEU A 268 -14.71 15.45 19.65
N HIS A 269 -15.59 15.09 18.72
CA HIS A 269 -16.83 15.79 18.35
C HIS A 269 -16.66 17.08 17.54
N ASP A 270 -15.47 17.40 17.05
CA ASP A 270 -15.35 18.42 16.01
C ASP A 270 -16.10 17.96 14.75
N ILE A 271 -16.80 18.87 14.09
CA ILE A 271 -17.37 18.60 12.76
C ILE A 271 -16.48 19.33 11.75
N ILE A 272 -15.86 18.56 10.84
CA ILE A 272 -15.03 19.11 9.78
C ILE A 272 -15.95 19.59 8.66
N LEU A 273 -15.90 20.88 8.35
CA LEU A 273 -16.72 21.52 7.32
C LEU A 273 -15.97 21.75 6.02
N GLU A 274 -14.70 22.13 6.12
CA GLU A 274 -13.83 22.38 4.96
C GLU A 274 -12.41 21.91 5.27
N VAL A 275 -11.69 21.48 4.21
CA VAL A 275 -10.27 21.17 4.26
C VAL A 275 -9.58 21.87 3.09
N ASN A 276 -8.59 22.73 3.37
CA ASN A 276 -7.92 23.58 2.35
C ASN A 276 -8.91 24.36 1.47
N GLY A 277 -10.02 24.84 2.03
CA GLY A 277 -11.05 25.58 1.30
C GLY A 277 -12.01 24.71 0.49
N PHE A 278 -11.85 23.38 0.47
CA PHE A 278 -12.80 22.46 -0.16
C PHE A 278 -13.89 22.10 0.86
N PRO A 279 -15.18 22.39 0.56
CA PRO A 279 -16.30 21.95 1.39
C PRO A 279 -16.37 20.43 1.45
N ILE A 280 -16.61 19.90 2.65
CA ILE A 280 -16.76 18.46 2.89
C ILE A 280 -18.25 18.16 3.07
N ASP A 281 -18.75 17.18 2.32
CA ASP A 281 -20.15 16.76 2.43
C ASP A 281 -20.39 15.82 3.62
N ILE A 282 -21.65 15.38 3.79
CA ILE A 282 -22.04 14.50 4.90
C ILE A 282 -21.46 13.08 4.82
N GLN A 283 -20.91 12.68 3.68
CA GLN A 283 -20.29 11.38 3.46
C GLN A 283 -18.75 11.45 3.59
N GLY A 284 -18.20 12.65 3.67
CA GLY A 284 -16.77 12.89 3.76
C GLY A 284 -16.10 13.13 2.41
N ASP A 285 -16.88 13.30 1.36
CA ASP A 285 -16.38 13.60 0.03
C ASP A 285 -16.26 15.11 -0.21
N TYR A 286 -15.40 15.49 -1.13
CA TYR A 286 -15.30 16.83 -1.68
C TYR A 286 -15.25 16.76 -3.21
N LEU A 287 -15.60 17.86 -3.88
CA LEU A 287 -15.53 17.97 -5.34
C LEU A 287 -14.13 18.41 -5.75
N ASP A 288 -13.31 17.46 -6.22
CA ASP A 288 -12.01 17.74 -6.80
C ASP A 288 -12.15 18.21 -8.24
N PRO A 289 -11.47 19.31 -8.67
CA PRO A 289 -11.59 19.84 -10.01
C PRO A 289 -11.09 18.89 -11.12
N ASP A 290 -10.18 17.98 -10.81
CA ASP A 290 -9.58 17.05 -11.76
C ASP A 290 -10.24 15.65 -11.70
N PHE A 291 -10.63 15.21 -10.50
CA PHE A 291 -11.01 13.82 -10.24
C PHE A 291 -12.48 13.63 -9.89
N GLY A 292 -13.26 14.72 -9.72
CA GLY A 292 -14.67 14.67 -9.33
C GLY A 292 -14.85 14.41 -7.83
N HIS A 293 -15.95 13.77 -7.42
CA HIS A 293 -16.18 13.46 -6.00
C HIS A 293 -15.21 12.42 -5.50
N VAL A 294 -14.39 12.77 -4.52
CA VAL A 294 -13.43 11.89 -3.85
C VAL A 294 -13.39 12.19 -2.36
N ILE A 295 -13.05 11.18 -1.57
CA ILE A 295 -13.01 11.27 -0.12
C ILE A 295 -11.91 12.24 0.35
N MET A 296 -12.19 12.99 1.42
CA MET A 296 -11.35 14.09 1.92
C MET A 296 -9.93 13.69 2.31
N GLU A 297 -9.68 12.41 2.61
CA GLU A 297 -8.34 11.91 2.93
C GLU A 297 -7.34 12.17 1.82
N TYR A 298 -7.79 12.26 0.57
CA TYR A 298 -6.91 12.60 -0.54
C TYR A 298 -6.30 14.00 -0.41
N LEU A 299 -6.96 14.94 0.29
CA LEU A 299 -6.44 16.28 0.55
C LEU A 299 -5.13 16.28 1.36
N ALA A 300 -4.82 15.17 2.04
CA ALA A 300 -3.51 14.96 2.67
C ALA A 300 -2.39 14.63 1.67
N CYS A 301 -2.75 14.26 0.41
CA CYS A 301 -1.79 13.89 -0.64
C CYS A 301 -2.02 14.67 -1.95
N ARG A 302 -3.02 15.54 -2.03
CA ARG A 302 -3.29 16.39 -3.19
C ARG A 302 -2.29 17.55 -3.25
N HIS A 303 -1.20 17.34 -3.96
CA HIS A 303 -0.04 18.26 -4.01
C HIS A 303 0.46 18.65 -2.61
N LYS A 304 0.31 17.75 -1.65
CA LYS A 304 0.76 17.86 -0.27
C LYS A 304 1.56 16.64 0.14
N TRP A 305 2.49 16.83 1.06
CA TRP A 305 3.45 15.80 1.46
C TRP A 305 3.61 15.83 2.98
N ALA A 306 4.26 14.83 3.54
CA ALA A 306 4.57 14.81 4.95
C ALA A 306 5.33 16.07 5.36
N GLY A 307 4.85 16.76 6.38
CA GLY A 307 5.40 18.04 6.86
C GLY A 307 4.72 19.29 6.33
N ASP A 308 3.90 19.18 5.27
CA ASP A 308 3.11 20.32 4.78
C ASP A 308 1.94 20.61 5.72
N SER A 309 1.47 21.87 5.71
CA SER A 309 0.28 22.28 6.45
C SER A 309 -1.00 22.16 5.63
N VAL A 310 -2.07 21.78 6.31
CA VAL A 310 -3.44 21.70 5.81
C VAL A 310 -4.34 22.50 6.75
N SER A 311 -5.19 23.37 6.20
CA SER A 311 -6.17 24.12 6.99
C SER A 311 -7.48 23.34 7.11
N PHE A 312 -8.06 23.32 8.31
CA PHE A 312 -9.39 22.81 8.59
C PHE A 312 -10.30 23.94 9.05
N LYS A 313 -11.48 24.04 8.47
CA LYS A 313 -12.59 24.82 9.01
C LYS A 313 -13.53 23.86 9.71
N ILE A 314 -13.69 24.02 11.01
CA ILE A 314 -14.46 23.10 11.85
C ILE A 314 -15.56 23.82 12.63
N TRP A 315 -16.55 23.06 13.02
CA TRP A 315 -17.52 23.44 14.04
C TRP A 315 -17.12 22.82 15.38
N ARG A 316 -16.94 23.64 16.39
CA ARG A 316 -16.57 23.23 17.76
C ARG A 316 -17.25 24.13 18.78
N ASP A 317 -17.99 23.56 19.73
CA ASP A 317 -18.61 24.25 20.86
C ASP A 317 -19.46 25.46 20.43
N GLY A 318 -20.30 25.31 19.40
CA GLY A 318 -21.20 26.35 18.93
C GLY A 318 -20.54 27.45 18.08
N SER A 319 -19.32 27.25 17.58
CA SER A 319 -18.59 28.25 16.78
C SER A 319 -17.73 27.62 15.69
N ILE A 320 -17.59 28.36 14.59
CA ILE A 320 -16.64 28.00 13.52
C ILE A 320 -15.23 28.34 13.97
N LYS A 321 -14.27 27.46 13.74
CA LYS A 321 -12.84 27.66 14.01
C LYS A 321 -12.02 27.22 12.82
N GLU A 322 -10.93 27.91 12.57
CA GLU A 322 -9.89 27.53 11.62
C GLU A 322 -8.70 26.96 12.38
N ILE A 323 -8.18 25.85 11.90
CA ILE A 323 -7.10 25.09 12.54
C ILE A 323 -6.11 24.67 11.47
N GLU A 324 -4.83 24.91 11.73
CA GLU A 324 -3.71 24.40 10.96
C GLU A 324 -3.31 23.01 11.45
N PHE A 325 -3.13 22.07 10.52
CA PHE A 325 -2.66 20.72 10.78
C PHE A 325 -1.43 20.40 9.94
N LYS A 326 -0.30 20.12 10.62
CA LYS A 326 0.90 19.66 9.95
C LYS A 326 0.81 18.18 9.70
N LEU A 327 0.81 17.77 8.43
CA LEU A 327 0.64 16.38 8.01
C LEU A 327 1.76 15.49 8.56
N PRO A 328 1.45 14.47 9.34
CA PRO A 328 2.44 13.45 9.71
C PRO A 328 2.80 12.59 8.50
N LYS A 329 4.00 12.00 8.51
CA LYS A 329 4.39 11.00 7.53
C LYS A 329 3.56 9.73 7.72
N ALA A 330 3.11 9.13 6.63
CA ALA A 330 2.36 7.89 6.62
C ALA A 330 3.26 6.67 6.90
N ASP A 331 3.87 6.65 8.09
CA ASP A 331 4.65 5.54 8.63
C ASP A 331 3.89 4.72 9.68
N PHE A 332 2.75 5.25 10.13
CA PHE A 332 1.86 4.64 11.12
C PHE A 332 2.56 4.14 12.39
N SER A 333 3.70 4.77 12.75
CA SER A 333 4.57 4.38 13.85
C SER A 333 3.91 4.43 15.24
N ASP A 334 2.78 5.12 15.36
CA ASP A 334 2.00 5.23 16.59
C ASP A 334 1.05 4.04 16.83
N ASN A 335 0.94 3.11 15.89
CA ASN A 335 0.08 1.96 16.03
C ASN A 335 0.67 0.94 17.01
N LEU A 336 -0.20 0.26 17.80
CA LEU A 336 0.22 -0.81 18.72
C LEU A 336 0.67 -2.05 17.95
N VAL A 337 0.02 -2.36 16.82
CA VAL A 337 0.46 -3.37 15.87
C VAL A 337 1.27 -2.65 14.82
N THR A 338 2.54 -3.01 14.68
CA THR A 338 3.41 -2.42 13.67
C THR A 338 2.87 -2.68 12.28
N ASP A 339 2.88 -1.65 11.45
CA ASP A 339 2.50 -1.77 10.05
C ASP A 339 3.52 -2.63 9.28
N ARG A 340 3.21 -2.96 8.02
CA ARG A 340 4.10 -3.78 7.19
C ARG A 340 5.49 -3.17 7.11
N ALA A 341 6.45 -3.85 7.70
CA ALA A 341 7.86 -3.55 7.59
C ALA A 341 8.41 -4.27 6.35
N ASN A 342 8.53 -3.54 5.23
CA ASN A 342 9.17 -4.07 4.04
C ASN A 342 10.68 -4.18 4.26
N ASP A 343 11.33 -5.15 3.62
CA ASP A 343 12.78 -5.38 3.68
C ASP A 343 13.32 -5.71 5.09
N VAL A 344 12.45 -6.25 5.96
CA VAL A 344 12.80 -6.64 7.32
C VAL A 344 12.50 -8.11 7.53
N GLU A 345 13.49 -8.82 8.04
CA GLU A 345 13.30 -10.22 8.44
C GLU A 345 12.49 -10.32 9.75
N PRO A 346 11.71 -11.40 9.95
CA PRO A 346 10.95 -11.58 11.18
C PRO A 346 11.86 -11.72 12.39
N THR A 347 11.50 -11.04 13.48
CA THR A 347 12.11 -11.21 14.81
C THR A 347 11.34 -12.26 15.60
N TYR A 348 12.05 -13.01 16.45
CA TYR A 348 11.44 -14.07 17.24
C TYR A 348 12.31 -14.49 18.42
N LEU A 349 11.67 -15.20 19.35
CA LEU A 349 12.32 -15.91 20.47
C LEU A 349 11.66 -17.28 20.65
N ILE A 350 12.48 -18.32 20.78
CA ILE A 350 12.03 -19.69 21.04
C ILE A 350 12.52 -20.12 22.43
N VAL A 351 11.60 -20.52 23.28
CA VAL A 351 11.88 -20.94 24.66
C VAL A 351 11.15 -22.25 24.93
N GLY A 352 11.87 -23.37 25.08
CA GLY A 352 11.27 -24.67 25.34
C GLY A 352 10.24 -25.10 24.29
N GLY A 353 10.41 -24.68 23.04
CA GLY A 353 9.48 -24.93 21.94
C GLY A 353 8.33 -23.92 21.81
N LEU A 354 8.17 -23.00 22.75
CA LEU A 354 7.24 -21.88 22.63
C LEU A 354 7.86 -20.85 21.69
N VAL A 355 7.18 -20.51 20.59
CA VAL A 355 7.66 -19.54 19.59
C VAL A 355 6.94 -18.22 19.78
N PHE A 356 7.67 -17.20 20.19
CA PHE A 356 7.18 -15.87 20.41
C PHE A 356 7.60 -14.93 19.27
N VAL A 357 6.65 -14.14 18.77
CA VAL A 357 6.85 -13.14 17.71
C VAL A 357 6.15 -11.83 18.06
N PRO A 358 6.57 -10.69 17.55
CA PRO A 358 5.78 -9.47 17.67
C PRO A 358 4.44 -9.61 16.92
N LEU A 359 3.38 -9.04 17.48
CA LEU A 359 2.12 -8.87 16.75
C LEU A 359 2.32 -7.76 15.72
N SER A 360 2.40 -8.12 14.46
CA SER A 360 2.60 -7.21 13.34
C SER A 360 1.57 -7.45 12.22
N ALA A 361 1.45 -6.51 11.29
CA ALA A 361 0.59 -6.66 10.12
C ALA A 361 1.02 -7.85 9.24
N GLU A 362 2.32 -8.15 9.15
CA GLU A 362 2.84 -9.33 8.46
C GLU A 362 2.40 -10.62 9.14
N PHE A 363 2.47 -10.67 10.48
CA PHE A 363 1.97 -11.81 11.23
C PHE A 363 0.47 -12.02 10.97
N LEU A 364 -0.33 -10.95 11.03
CA LEU A 364 -1.76 -11.01 10.74
C LEU A 364 -2.03 -11.41 9.29
N SER A 365 -1.26 -10.92 8.31
CA SER A 365 -1.42 -11.27 6.90
C SER A 365 -1.10 -12.73 6.57
N SER A 366 -0.53 -13.49 7.52
CA SER A 366 -0.36 -14.94 7.37
C SER A 366 -1.67 -15.71 7.30
N TRP A 367 -2.81 -15.07 7.62
CA TRP A 367 -4.16 -15.61 7.39
C TRP A 367 -4.74 -15.28 6.02
N GLY A 368 -3.95 -14.67 5.10
CA GLY A 368 -4.36 -14.31 3.75
C GLY A 368 -4.67 -12.83 3.56
N GLY A 369 -5.11 -12.48 2.35
CA GLY A 369 -5.39 -11.07 1.99
C GLY A 369 -6.55 -10.46 2.79
N ASP A 370 -7.52 -11.27 3.19
CA ASP A 370 -8.69 -10.86 4.01
C ASP A 370 -8.49 -11.21 5.50
N TRP A 371 -7.27 -11.02 6.01
CA TRP A 371 -6.91 -11.37 7.38
C TRP A 371 -7.74 -10.63 8.43
N GLN A 372 -8.30 -9.46 8.13
CA GLN A 372 -9.19 -8.73 9.03
C GLN A 372 -10.42 -9.56 9.43
N ARG A 373 -10.85 -10.48 8.56
CA ARG A 373 -11.97 -11.40 8.81
C ARG A 373 -11.52 -12.81 9.19
N SER A 374 -10.39 -13.27 8.65
CA SER A 374 -9.92 -14.66 8.81
C SER A 374 -8.98 -14.88 9.98
N ALA A 375 -8.25 -13.86 10.44
CA ALA A 375 -7.40 -13.97 11.63
C ALA A 375 -8.25 -13.97 12.93
N PRO A 376 -7.71 -14.52 14.04
CA PRO A 376 -8.42 -14.50 15.32
C PRO A 376 -8.81 -13.07 15.73
N PHE A 377 -10.10 -12.82 15.98
CA PHE A 377 -10.63 -11.51 16.33
C PHE A 377 -9.84 -10.81 17.44
N ARG A 378 -9.43 -11.55 18.48
CA ARG A 378 -8.60 -11.02 19.58
C ARG A 378 -7.28 -10.41 19.15
N LEU A 379 -6.70 -10.86 18.02
CA LEU A 379 -5.47 -10.28 17.45
C LEU A 379 -5.79 -9.09 16.55
N VAL A 380 -6.84 -9.22 15.71
CA VAL A 380 -7.32 -8.15 14.83
C VAL A 380 -7.74 -6.93 15.62
N PHE A 381 -8.38 -7.11 16.77
CA PHE A 381 -8.78 -6.02 17.68
C PHE A 381 -7.62 -5.06 18.00
N TYR A 382 -6.41 -5.58 18.18
CA TYR A 382 -5.25 -4.74 18.50
C TYR A 382 -4.77 -3.89 17.33
N ASN A 383 -5.12 -4.24 16.09
CA ASN A 383 -4.71 -3.47 14.90
C ASN A 383 -5.26 -2.04 14.89
N SER A 384 -6.43 -1.83 15.49
CA SER A 384 -7.05 -0.51 15.62
C SER A 384 -6.58 0.30 16.84
N GLN A 385 -5.69 -0.27 17.67
CA GLN A 385 -5.23 0.35 18.90
C GLN A 385 -3.94 1.14 18.69
N LYS A 386 -3.81 2.25 19.41
CA LYS A 386 -2.57 3.03 19.43
C LYS A 386 -1.67 2.58 20.58
N ALA A 387 -0.36 2.62 20.34
CA ALA A 387 0.64 2.34 21.35
C ALA A 387 0.51 3.29 22.55
N LYS A 388 0.72 2.75 23.77
CA LYS A 388 0.73 3.48 25.02
C LYS A 388 2.18 3.59 25.55
N LYS A 389 2.41 4.48 26.53
CA LYS A 389 3.73 4.69 27.09
C LYS A 389 4.34 3.40 27.67
N ASP A 390 3.51 2.61 28.30
CA ASP A 390 3.85 1.34 28.97
C ASP A 390 3.63 0.09 28.08
N GLN A 391 3.04 0.25 26.90
CA GLN A 391 2.76 -0.84 25.98
C GLN A 391 2.98 -0.39 24.52
N LYS A 392 4.22 -0.45 24.06
CA LYS A 392 4.61 -0.01 22.72
C LYS A 392 4.33 -1.05 21.64
N SER A 393 4.32 -2.33 21.99
CA SER A 393 4.03 -3.43 21.10
C SER A 393 3.40 -4.61 21.88
N LEU A 394 3.10 -5.69 21.20
CA LEU A 394 2.57 -6.91 21.76
C LEU A 394 3.39 -8.10 21.28
N VAL A 395 3.61 -9.07 22.17
CA VAL A 395 4.27 -10.34 21.84
C VAL A 395 3.23 -11.46 21.84
N VAL A 396 3.25 -12.28 20.79
CA VAL A 396 2.31 -13.38 20.56
C VAL A 396 3.05 -14.70 20.66
N LEU A 397 2.50 -15.65 21.38
CA LEU A 397 2.86 -17.06 21.23
C LEU A 397 2.24 -17.57 19.92
N SER A 398 3.04 -17.63 18.85
CA SER A 398 2.58 -17.96 17.50
C SER A 398 2.28 -19.44 17.33
N LEU A 399 3.14 -20.29 17.87
CA LEU A 399 3.01 -21.75 17.83
C LEU A 399 3.81 -22.41 18.96
N VAL A 400 3.53 -23.67 19.19
CA VAL A 400 4.29 -24.54 20.10
C VAL A 400 4.88 -25.68 19.29
N LEU A 401 6.22 -25.83 19.32
CA LEU A 401 6.95 -26.93 18.73
C LEU A 401 6.90 -28.14 19.69
N PRO A 402 6.24 -29.24 19.33
CA PRO A 402 6.10 -30.38 20.22
C PRO A 402 7.42 -30.98 20.69
N ASP A 403 7.54 -31.13 22.02
CA ASP A 403 8.60 -31.85 22.71
C ASP A 403 8.08 -32.43 24.03
N PHE A 404 8.77 -33.38 24.63
CA PHE A 404 8.44 -33.91 25.97
C PHE A 404 8.43 -32.81 27.04
N TYR A 405 9.25 -31.80 26.85
CA TYR A 405 9.41 -30.69 27.77
C TYR A 405 8.14 -29.81 27.89
N ASN A 406 7.38 -29.67 26.80
CA ASN A 406 6.17 -28.86 26.73
C ASN A 406 4.89 -29.69 26.54
N ILE A 407 4.90 -30.93 26.98
CA ILE A 407 3.76 -31.82 26.86
C ILE A 407 2.51 -31.23 27.54
N GLY A 408 1.36 -31.34 26.87
CA GLY A 408 0.10 -30.72 27.31
C GLY A 408 -0.17 -29.33 26.76
N TYR A 409 0.84 -28.61 26.24
CA TYR A 409 0.68 -27.27 25.69
C TYR A 409 0.66 -27.24 24.13
N GLN A 410 0.63 -28.38 23.48
CA GLN A 410 0.77 -28.53 22.02
C GLN A 410 -0.54 -28.31 21.25
N GLN A 411 -1.64 -28.08 21.96
CA GLN A 411 -2.97 -27.91 21.34
C GLN A 411 -3.08 -26.58 20.61
N ARG A 412 -3.92 -26.53 19.56
CA ARG A 412 -4.21 -25.29 18.82
C ARG A 412 -4.73 -24.16 19.71
N SER A 413 -5.39 -24.49 20.82
CA SER A 413 -5.86 -23.53 21.82
C SER A 413 -4.73 -22.78 22.53
N SER A 414 -3.51 -23.32 22.53
CA SER A 414 -2.32 -22.71 23.13
C SER A 414 -1.57 -21.77 22.18
N GLN A 415 -2.09 -21.50 20.98
CA GLN A 415 -1.44 -20.72 19.95
C GLN A 415 -2.19 -19.41 19.66
N ASN A 416 -1.49 -18.45 19.06
CA ASN A 416 -2.03 -17.16 18.68
C ASN A 416 -2.62 -16.39 19.88
N ILE A 417 -1.94 -16.44 21.02
CA ILE A 417 -2.32 -15.76 22.26
C ILE A 417 -1.25 -14.76 22.68
N VAL A 418 -1.69 -13.61 23.20
CA VAL A 418 -0.81 -12.51 23.58
C VAL A 418 -0.29 -12.75 24.99
N ILE A 419 1.04 -12.73 25.16
CA ILE A 419 1.65 -12.80 26.48
C ILE A 419 1.45 -11.47 27.23
N GLU A 420 1.20 -11.54 28.52
CA GLU A 420 1.09 -10.41 29.42
C GLU A 420 2.30 -10.31 30.35
N LYS A 421 2.70 -11.45 30.95
CA LYS A 421 3.85 -11.53 31.86
C LYS A 421 4.68 -12.77 31.62
N ALA A 422 5.96 -12.69 31.93
CA ALA A 422 6.86 -13.82 32.06
C ALA A 422 7.61 -13.70 33.39
N ASN A 423 7.60 -14.74 34.22
CA ASN A 423 8.21 -14.76 35.54
C ASN A 423 7.83 -13.54 36.41
N GLY A 424 6.57 -13.10 36.30
CA GLY A 424 6.01 -11.94 37.01
C GLY A 424 6.33 -10.56 36.40
N LYS A 425 7.21 -10.48 35.39
CA LYS A 425 7.57 -9.23 34.71
C LYS A 425 6.62 -8.97 33.54
N MET A 426 6.17 -7.73 33.37
CA MET A 426 5.35 -7.31 32.21
C MET A 426 6.14 -7.41 30.93
N ILE A 427 5.49 -7.88 29.84
CA ILE A 427 6.09 -8.09 28.53
C ILE A 427 5.41 -7.19 27.50
N ALA A 428 6.19 -6.30 26.89
CA ALA A 428 5.78 -5.47 25.77
C ALA A 428 6.60 -5.79 24.50
N THR A 429 7.83 -6.29 24.65
CA THR A 429 8.75 -6.58 23.54
C THR A 429 9.38 -7.98 23.70
N LEU A 430 10.04 -8.48 22.65
CA LEU A 430 10.84 -9.71 22.72
C LEU A 430 12.05 -9.54 23.65
N GLU A 431 12.62 -8.35 23.72
CA GLU A 431 13.72 -8.03 24.64
C GLU A 431 13.29 -8.12 26.11
N ASP A 432 12.07 -7.65 26.43
CA ASP A 432 11.51 -7.82 27.78
C ASP A 432 11.37 -9.30 28.13
N LEU A 433 10.87 -10.08 27.16
CA LEU A 433 10.71 -11.52 27.33
C LEU A 433 12.05 -12.23 27.55
N THR A 434 13.07 -11.89 26.73
CA THR A 434 14.43 -12.43 26.87
C THR A 434 14.98 -12.17 28.27
N LYS A 435 14.91 -10.92 28.75
CA LYS A 435 15.34 -10.54 30.11
C LYS A 435 14.53 -11.24 31.22
N ALA A 436 13.25 -11.49 30.97
CA ALA A 436 12.41 -12.18 31.94
C ALA A 436 12.80 -13.66 32.10
N ILE A 437 13.21 -14.31 30.99
CA ILE A 437 13.66 -15.74 31.00
C ILE A 437 14.97 -15.91 31.76
N GLU A 438 15.83 -14.94 31.83
CA GLU A 438 17.08 -14.99 32.60
C GLU A 438 16.83 -15.14 34.12
N SER A 439 15.64 -14.89 34.61
CA SER A 439 15.28 -14.92 36.03
C SER A 439 14.06 -15.83 36.25
N PRO A 440 14.23 -17.14 36.26
CA PRO A 440 13.12 -18.08 36.54
C PRO A 440 12.56 -17.83 37.94
N LYS A 441 11.30 -18.20 38.15
CA LYS A 441 10.62 -18.08 39.44
C LYS A 441 10.47 -19.48 40.08
N ASP A 442 11.05 -19.65 41.24
CA ASP A 442 10.97 -20.89 42.04
C ASP A 442 11.32 -22.16 41.21
N GLY A 443 12.35 -22.08 40.35
CA GLY A 443 12.77 -23.17 39.46
C GLY A 443 11.94 -23.35 38.20
N PHE A 444 11.02 -22.44 37.90
CA PHE A 444 10.13 -22.51 36.73
C PHE A 444 10.15 -21.25 35.90
N HIS A 445 9.91 -21.40 34.58
CA HIS A 445 9.50 -20.33 33.69
C HIS A 445 7.97 -20.30 33.65
N VAL A 446 7.38 -19.18 34.07
CA VAL A 446 5.94 -18.97 34.12
C VAL A 446 5.53 -17.89 33.11
N PHE A 447 4.78 -18.28 32.10
CA PHE A 447 4.22 -17.39 31.08
C PHE A 447 2.74 -17.16 31.36
N GLU A 448 2.32 -15.91 31.48
CA GLU A 448 0.93 -15.51 31.72
C GLU A 448 0.40 -14.77 30.52
N PHE A 449 -0.81 -15.11 30.08
CA PHE A 449 -1.42 -14.57 28.86
C PHE A 449 -2.57 -13.61 29.20
N LYS A 450 -2.81 -12.65 28.31
CA LYS A 450 -3.86 -11.63 28.48
C LYS A 450 -5.22 -12.25 28.70
N LYS A 451 -6.09 -11.54 29.48
CA LYS A 451 -7.48 -11.93 29.71
C LYS A 451 -8.21 -12.18 28.38
N GLY A 452 -9.07 -13.18 28.35
CA GLY A 452 -9.76 -13.62 27.12
C GLY A 452 -8.97 -14.65 26.28
N SER A 453 -7.72 -14.97 26.67
CA SER A 453 -6.98 -16.10 26.08
C SER A 453 -7.55 -17.43 26.56
N THR A 454 -7.51 -18.43 25.67
CA THR A 454 -7.95 -19.80 25.97
C THR A 454 -7.11 -20.48 27.04
N LEU A 455 -5.83 -20.12 27.09
CA LEU A 455 -4.88 -20.60 28.09
C LEU A 455 -4.43 -19.41 28.96
N LYS A 456 -4.46 -19.61 30.29
CA LYS A 456 -4.06 -18.56 31.24
C LYS A 456 -2.57 -18.54 31.53
N LYS A 457 -1.97 -19.75 31.67
CA LYS A 457 -0.55 -19.92 32.03
C LYS A 457 0.06 -21.12 31.32
N ILE A 458 1.36 -20.97 31.00
CA ILE A 458 2.27 -22.10 30.71
C ILE A 458 3.37 -22.09 31.75
N ILE A 459 3.71 -23.28 32.29
CA ILE A 459 4.75 -23.45 33.27
C ILE A 459 5.74 -24.51 32.75
N LEU A 460 7.02 -24.15 32.68
CA LEU A 460 8.09 -25.02 32.21
C LEU A 460 9.20 -25.10 33.25
N ASP A 461 9.84 -26.25 33.34
CA ASP A 461 10.98 -26.51 34.22
C ASP A 461 12.21 -25.72 33.77
N ALA A 462 12.74 -24.82 34.59
CA ALA A 462 13.87 -23.98 34.22
C ALA A 462 15.20 -24.74 34.08
N GLU A 463 15.42 -25.80 34.85
CA GLU A 463 16.66 -26.57 34.82
C GLU A 463 16.84 -27.32 33.49
N LYS A 464 15.75 -27.82 32.93
CA LYS A 464 15.77 -28.64 31.69
C LYS A 464 15.62 -27.81 30.41
N LEU A 465 15.49 -26.47 30.51
CA LEU A 465 15.27 -25.61 29.37
C LEU A 465 16.37 -25.72 28.29
N ASN A 466 17.63 -25.70 28.70
CA ASN A 466 18.74 -25.71 27.75
C ASN A 466 18.81 -27.03 26.94
N GLU A 467 18.60 -28.17 27.59
CA GLU A 467 18.54 -29.47 26.92
C GLU A 467 17.36 -29.55 25.95
N ALA A 468 16.20 -29.07 26.39
CA ALA A 468 14.99 -29.00 25.55
C ALA A 468 15.21 -28.09 24.31
N ASN A 469 15.80 -26.94 24.52
CA ASN A 469 16.10 -26.01 23.44
C ASN A 469 17.04 -26.62 22.38
N GLN A 470 18.11 -27.29 22.78
CA GLN A 470 19.04 -27.95 21.86
C GLN A 470 18.35 -29.08 21.08
N ARG A 471 17.56 -29.92 21.76
CA ARG A 471 16.82 -31.02 21.14
C ARG A 471 15.77 -30.51 20.14
N ILE A 472 15.06 -29.47 20.50
CA ILE A 472 14.06 -28.79 19.62
C ILE A 472 14.75 -28.15 18.42
N ALA A 473 15.81 -27.38 18.64
CA ALA A 473 16.58 -26.76 17.55
C ALA A 473 17.04 -27.79 16.52
N LYS A 474 17.61 -28.92 16.98
CA LYS A 474 18.04 -30.02 16.11
C LYS A 474 16.87 -30.66 15.37
N ARG A 475 15.76 -30.96 16.07
CA ARG A 475 14.58 -31.64 15.48
C ARG A 475 13.91 -30.81 14.38
N TYR A 476 13.81 -29.49 14.57
CA TYR A 476 13.09 -28.58 13.65
C TYR A 476 14.03 -27.79 12.71
N GLY A 477 15.33 -28.12 12.68
CA GLY A 477 16.30 -27.46 11.79
C GLY A 477 16.48 -25.97 12.08
N ILE A 478 16.38 -25.56 13.33
CA ILE A 478 16.45 -24.16 13.75
C ILE A 478 17.90 -23.81 14.04
N SER A 479 18.47 -22.91 13.23
CA SER A 479 19.86 -22.49 13.39
C SER A 479 20.08 -21.52 14.56
N LYS A 480 19.09 -20.70 14.88
CA LYS A 480 19.13 -19.72 15.98
C LYS A 480 17.80 -19.75 16.73
N LEU A 481 17.86 -19.81 18.06
CA LEU A 481 16.65 -19.81 18.90
C LEU A 481 16.09 -18.39 19.08
N GLN A 482 16.85 -17.38 18.73
CA GLN A 482 16.39 -15.99 18.81
C GLN A 482 16.95 -15.14 17.66
N LYS A 483 16.14 -14.16 17.26
CA LYS A 483 16.50 -13.03 16.42
C LYS A 483 15.71 -11.84 16.92
N LEU A 484 16.37 -10.87 17.54
CA LEU A 484 15.73 -9.71 18.16
C LEU A 484 15.82 -8.45 17.29
N LYS A 485 16.73 -8.45 16.33
CA LYS A 485 16.93 -7.38 15.34
C LYS A 485 17.20 -7.95 13.95
#